data_9ad22c0d70e701c423545ca9968c01da
#
_entry.id   9ad22c0d70e701c423545ca9968c01da
#
_cell.length_a   1.000
_cell.length_b   1.000
_cell.length_c   1.000
_cell.angle_alpha   90.00
_cell.angle_beta   90.00
_cell.angle_gamma   90.00
#
_symmetry.space_group_name_H-M   'P 1'
#
loop_
_entity.id
_entity.type
_entity.pdbx_description
1 polymer ?
#
loop_
_entity_poly.entity_id
_entity_poly.type
_entity_poly.pdbx_seq_one_letter_code
_entity_poly.pdbx_strand_id
1 'polypeptide(L)'
;MKKFVVLLMIALFVFSAQSSFACTIVGVGADATVDRSTIVTHNDDSTSADFRLWIIPGQEWPEGSTRDLVIDSHNYGDFGKYPEVKDYGNGMLVSEIPQASETYAYFHSRYSFINEKGVAMGESTFNFDQSTDLRKKTYKLIFGNNTGLIDCWNAQDIALERASTAREAIQIMGDLVEKYGWKDPGETMDVADGKEVWIAEFYGLDLWAAVRIPSNAFFVAANRARIDHIDFNDHENYMYSPNIKSFAIENGLWSEDSGVPFSPAEIYAPYEGLYSTRREWRALSLVAPSLNLDPDAKRFPLWVIPEKKLSVQDVLEICGDYYQGTPYDLSLAPEAGPYGDALNPYHKERSINLFRTCYVMIANIKDRLPDPVKCLVWYGYGAADTTYITPLWPTMKELPEFYRTGSRFEEFRRDSGWWTNSYVQQTARSNYQSAVKEIHNFRNPRLATLYTVTEEIQNTAASLIKDGKEKEAIDLVSSFAYTTAVKWHDDWLKFGDELYGTYMWGYKDMKSQPPSAWWNDIMQKAPRNPVPFK
;
A
#
# COMPACT_ATOMS: atom_id res chain seq x y z
N MET A 1 -65.64 -15.79 6.70
CA MET A 1 -64.53 -15.07 7.32
C MET A 1 -63.26 -15.63 6.70
N LYS A 2 -62.75 -14.94 5.66
CA LYS A 2 -61.54 -15.33 4.94
C LYS A 2 -60.38 -14.55 5.56
N LYS A 3 -59.42 -15.24 6.16
CA LYS A 3 -58.19 -14.64 6.66
C LYS A 3 -57.23 -14.42 5.46
N PHE A 4 -56.96 -13.20 5.12
CA PHE A 4 -55.86 -12.80 4.24
C PHE A 4 -54.56 -12.88 5.02
N VAL A 5 -53.69 -13.79 4.61
CA VAL A 5 -52.27 -13.81 5.06
C VAL A 5 -51.50 -12.96 4.07
N VAL A 6 -51.10 -11.77 4.50
CA VAL A 6 -50.16 -10.95 3.75
C VAL A 6 -48.77 -11.47 4.03
N LEU A 7 -48.15 -12.13 3.06
CA LEU A 7 -46.74 -12.49 3.09
C LEU A 7 -45.90 -11.25 2.78
N LEU A 8 -45.34 -10.64 3.79
CA LEU A 8 -44.38 -9.55 3.64
C LEU A 8 -43.04 -10.17 3.19
N MET A 9 -42.74 -10.13 1.90
CA MET A 9 -41.39 -10.41 1.40
C MET A 9 -40.49 -9.23 1.76
N ILE A 10 -39.78 -9.34 2.86
CA ILE A 10 -38.65 -8.49 3.16
C ILE A 10 -37.51 -8.98 2.26
N ALA A 11 -37.26 -8.29 1.16
CA ALA A 11 -36.03 -8.41 0.41
C ALA A 11 -34.91 -7.85 1.28
N LEU A 12 -34.26 -8.70 2.03
CA LEU A 12 -32.96 -8.41 2.62
C LEU A 12 -31.97 -8.21 1.46
N PHE A 13 -31.77 -6.97 1.07
CA PHE A 13 -30.53 -6.57 0.40
C PHE A 13 -29.42 -6.77 1.44
N VAL A 14 -28.85 -7.94 1.46
CA VAL A 14 -27.53 -8.15 2.06
C VAL A 14 -26.57 -7.37 1.16
N PHE A 15 -26.36 -6.11 1.46
CA PHE A 15 -25.09 -5.48 1.12
C PHE A 15 -24.05 -6.31 1.87
N SER A 16 -23.46 -7.29 1.20
CA SER A 16 -22.14 -7.74 1.57
C SER A 16 -21.27 -6.48 1.49
N ALA A 17 -20.96 -5.89 2.63
CA ALA A 17 -19.81 -5.02 2.73
C ALA A 17 -18.63 -5.91 2.34
N GLN A 18 -18.30 -5.96 1.04
CA GLN A 18 -17.00 -6.38 0.63
C GLN A 18 -16.07 -5.42 1.36
N SER A 19 -15.31 -5.94 2.30
CA SER A 19 -14.13 -5.27 2.82
C SER A 19 -13.25 -5.04 1.60
N SER A 20 -13.39 -3.87 0.98
CA SER A 20 -12.64 -3.53 -0.22
C SER A 20 -11.24 -3.15 0.26
N PHE A 21 -10.36 -4.13 0.32
CA PHE A 21 -8.93 -3.88 0.29
C PHE A 21 -8.63 -3.17 -1.02
N ALA A 22 -7.88 -2.11 -0.97
CA ALA A 22 -7.81 -1.25 -2.13
C ALA A 22 -6.54 -0.42 -2.12
N CYS A 23 -5.40 -1.06 -2.31
CA CYS A 23 -4.08 -0.49 -2.26
C CYS A 23 -3.62 0.11 -3.60
N THR A 24 -2.56 0.87 -3.58
CA THR A 24 -1.81 1.28 -4.77
C THR A 24 -0.33 1.14 -4.44
N ILE A 25 0.40 0.46 -5.30
CA ILE A 25 1.84 0.23 -5.17
C ILE A 25 2.59 0.78 -6.37
N VAL A 26 3.81 1.24 -6.11
CA VAL A 26 4.73 1.80 -7.12
C VAL A 26 6.12 1.22 -6.90
N GLY A 27 6.71 0.71 -7.98
CA GLY A 27 8.10 0.25 -7.99
C GLY A 27 8.96 1.12 -8.91
N VAL A 28 10.16 1.52 -8.46
CA VAL A 28 11.11 2.34 -9.22
C VAL A 28 12.49 1.72 -9.16
N GLY A 29 13.05 1.41 -10.33
CA GLY A 29 14.40 0.87 -10.44
C GLY A 29 15.48 1.91 -10.12
N ALA A 30 16.65 1.45 -9.68
CA ALA A 30 17.72 2.30 -9.16
C ALA A 30 18.25 3.34 -10.16
N ASP A 31 18.24 3.06 -11.45
CA ASP A 31 18.68 4.03 -12.48
C ASP A 31 17.60 5.07 -12.82
N ALA A 32 16.34 4.85 -12.36
CA ALA A 32 15.23 5.78 -12.48
C ALA A 32 15.12 6.75 -11.29
N THR A 33 15.92 6.60 -10.24
CA THR A 33 15.91 7.46 -9.05
C THR A 33 17.10 8.44 -9.03
N VAL A 34 16.93 9.56 -8.31
CA VAL A 34 17.96 10.63 -8.23
C VAL A 34 19.19 10.19 -7.43
N ASP A 35 19.02 9.28 -6.46
CA ASP A 35 20.06 8.84 -5.52
C ASP A 35 20.49 7.37 -5.74
N ARG A 36 20.07 6.76 -6.87
CA ARG A 36 20.33 5.38 -7.23
C ARG A 36 19.83 4.37 -6.18
N SER A 37 18.78 4.69 -5.48
CA SER A 37 18.04 3.75 -4.65
C SER A 37 17.00 3.00 -5.48
N THR A 38 16.62 1.80 -5.08
CA THR A 38 15.33 1.24 -5.47
C THR A 38 14.25 1.82 -4.57
N ILE A 39 13.04 1.99 -5.12
CA ILE A 39 11.88 2.44 -4.34
C ILE A 39 10.74 1.45 -4.57
N VAL A 40 10.09 1.04 -3.48
CA VAL A 40 8.78 0.36 -3.49
C VAL A 40 7.87 1.02 -2.47
N THR A 41 6.55 0.99 -2.74
CA THR A 41 5.59 1.72 -1.92
C THR A 41 4.40 0.88 -1.54
N HIS A 42 3.72 1.30 -0.48
CA HIS A 42 2.40 0.80 -0.15
C HIS A 42 1.51 1.91 0.41
N ASN A 43 0.43 2.20 -0.32
CA ASN A 43 -0.71 2.93 0.24
C ASN A 43 -1.73 1.89 0.67
N ASP A 44 -1.78 1.56 1.96
CA ASP A 44 -2.79 0.64 2.49
C ASP A 44 -4.12 1.37 2.66
N ASP A 45 -5.10 0.98 1.86
CA ASP A 45 -6.41 1.62 1.81
C ASP A 45 -7.51 0.68 2.37
N SER A 46 -7.59 0.57 3.68
CA SER A 46 -8.51 -0.33 4.36
C SER A 46 -9.46 0.40 5.31
N THR A 47 -10.65 -0.14 5.51
CA THR A 47 -11.60 0.30 6.54
C THR A 47 -11.50 -0.52 7.82
N SER A 48 -10.81 -1.66 7.78
CA SER A 48 -10.78 -2.63 8.89
C SER A 48 -9.39 -3.03 9.36
N ALA A 49 -8.32 -2.67 8.62
CA ALA A 49 -6.97 -3.04 9.01
C ALA A 49 -6.49 -2.32 10.28
N ASP A 50 -5.71 -3.01 11.07
CA ASP A 50 -4.92 -2.41 12.14
C ASP A 50 -3.70 -1.73 11.52
N PHE A 51 -3.49 -0.46 11.83
CA PHE A 51 -2.41 0.36 11.27
C PHE A 51 -1.20 0.45 12.20
N ARG A 52 -1.29 -0.09 13.41
CA ARG A 52 -0.19 -0.01 14.39
C ARG A 52 1.09 -0.61 13.82
N LEU A 53 2.22 -0.09 14.26
CA LEU A 53 3.55 -0.44 13.77
C LEU A 53 4.42 -0.97 14.91
N TRP A 54 5.10 -2.10 14.67
CA TRP A 54 6.05 -2.71 15.58
C TRP A 54 7.38 -3.01 14.89
N ILE A 55 8.45 -3.07 15.66
CA ILE A 55 9.69 -3.71 15.26
C ILE A 55 9.66 -5.13 15.80
N ILE A 56 9.74 -6.12 14.91
CA ILE A 56 9.98 -7.50 15.30
C ILE A 56 11.50 -7.69 15.28
N PRO A 57 12.13 -8.06 16.41
CA PRO A 57 13.58 -8.23 16.46
C PRO A 57 14.02 -9.48 15.70
N GLY A 58 15.17 -9.39 15.05
CA GLY A 58 15.88 -10.57 14.56
C GLY A 58 16.43 -11.40 15.72
N GLN A 59 16.48 -12.72 15.55
CA GLN A 59 16.98 -13.62 16.58
C GLN A 59 17.41 -14.98 16.04
N GLU A 60 18.22 -15.69 16.81
CA GLU A 60 18.54 -17.10 16.60
C GLU A 60 17.47 -17.99 17.25
N TRP A 61 17.10 -19.06 16.57
CA TRP A 61 16.10 -20.01 17.02
C TRP A 61 16.70 -21.38 17.29
N PRO A 62 16.33 -22.08 18.39
CA PRO A 62 16.75 -23.44 18.65
C PRO A 62 16.35 -24.38 17.50
N GLU A 63 17.14 -25.43 17.29
CA GLU A 63 16.80 -26.50 16.34
C GLU A 63 15.44 -27.11 16.66
N GLY A 64 14.60 -27.27 15.63
CA GLY A 64 13.23 -27.81 15.75
C GLY A 64 12.19 -26.79 16.19
N SER A 65 12.53 -25.51 16.28
CA SER A 65 11.54 -24.44 16.51
C SER A 65 10.50 -24.38 15.40
N THR A 66 9.28 -23.98 15.75
CA THR A 66 8.17 -23.78 14.81
C THR A 66 7.72 -22.33 14.78
N ARG A 67 7.14 -21.95 13.65
CA ARG A 67 6.51 -20.66 13.39
C ARG A 67 5.02 -20.89 13.16
N ASP A 68 4.19 -20.20 13.94
CA ASP A 68 2.74 -20.29 13.83
C ASP A 68 2.24 -19.65 12.53
N LEU A 69 1.27 -20.30 11.88
CA LEU A 69 0.49 -19.71 10.79
C LEU A 69 -0.89 -19.29 11.33
N VAL A 70 -1.13 -17.99 11.36
CA VAL A 70 -2.36 -17.38 11.84
C VAL A 70 -3.04 -16.66 10.68
N ILE A 71 -4.26 -17.01 10.36
CA ILE A 71 -5.03 -16.42 9.26
C ILE A 71 -6.19 -15.56 9.78
N ASP A 72 -6.73 -14.73 8.87
CA ASP A 72 -7.91 -13.89 9.10
C ASP A 72 -7.75 -12.89 10.28
N SER A 73 -6.51 -12.57 10.67
CA SER A 73 -6.25 -11.59 11.72
C SER A 73 -6.37 -10.17 11.18
N HIS A 74 -7.44 -9.48 11.54
CA HIS A 74 -7.64 -8.07 11.19
C HIS A 74 -7.23 -7.12 12.32
N ASN A 75 -7.29 -7.61 13.56
CA ASN A 75 -6.81 -6.94 14.74
C ASN A 75 -5.72 -7.79 15.36
N TYR A 76 -4.50 -7.34 15.24
CA TYR A 76 -3.44 -7.96 15.99
C TYR A 76 -3.69 -7.76 17.48
N GLY A 77 -3.44 -8.80 18.25
CA GLY A 77 -3.27 -8.69 19.67
C GLY A 77 -2.07 -7.82 20.00
N ASP A 78 -1.51 -7.99 21.17
CA ASP A 78 -0.38 -7.18 21.62
C ASP A 78 0.95 -7.68 21.00
N PHE A 79 1.15 -7.44 19.70
CA PHE A 79 2.40 -7.77 19.01
C PHE A 79 3.64 -7.07 19.58
N GLY A 80 3.45 -6.04 20.39
CA GLY A 80 4.55 -5.43 21.13
C GLY A 80 5.28 -6.40 22.07
N LYS A 81 4.70 -7.58 22.30
CA LYS A 81 5.27 -8.66 23.11
C LYS A 81 5.63 -9.90 22.28
N TYR A 82 5.52 -9.85 20.97
CA TYR A 82 5.98 -10.93 20.11
C TYR A 82 7.51 -11.11 20.26
N PRO A 83 8.05 -12.34 20.26
CA PRO A 83 7.36 -13.63 20.19
C PRO A 83 6.90 -14.21 21.54
N GLU A 84 7.08 -13.51 22.63
CA GLU A 84 6.86 -13.99 24.01
C GLU A 84 5.38 -14.23 24.33
N VAL A 85 4.50 -13.46 23.68
CA VAL A 85 3.06 -13.55 23.87
C VAL A 85 2.38 -13.93 22.57
N LYS A 86 1.75 -15.11 22.58
CA LYS A 86 0.93 -15.58 21.47
C LYS A 86 -0.50 -15.03 21.61
N ASP A 87 -0.67 -13.74 21.32
CA ASP A 87 -1.98 -13.10 21.23
C ASP A 87 -2.30 -12.79 19.77
N TYR A 88 -3.11 -13.62 19.16
CA TYR A 88 -3.49 -13.50 17.76
C TYR A 88 -4.67 -12.55 17.52
N GLY A 89 -5.13 -11.84 18.55
CA GLY A 89 -6.32 -11.01 18.46
C GLY A 89 -7.53 -11.84 18.03
N ASN A 90 -8.11 -11.54 16.87
CA ASN A 90 -9.19 -12.32 16.27
C ASN A 90 -8.71 -13.32 15.20
N GLY A 91 -7.40 -13.48 15.05
CA GLY A 91 -6.83 -14.45 14.11
C GLY A 91 -7.00 -15.90 14.56
N MET A 92 -6.92 -16.82 13.62
CA MET A 92 -7.06 -18.25 13.86
C MET A 92 -5.74 -18.96 13.54
N LEU A 93 -5.17 -19.64 14.55
CA LEU A 93 -4.04 -20.54 14.35
C LEU A 93 -4.50 -21.75 13.51
N VAL A 94 -3.94 -21.92 12.33
CA VAL A 94 -4.31 -22.99 11.41
C VAL A 94 -3.24 -24.06 11.25
N SER A 95 -1.96 -23.71 11.45
CA SER A 95 -0.85 -24.63 11.31
C SER A 95 0.40 -24.06 11.97
N GLU A 96 1.44 -24.89 12.02
CA GLU A 96 2.81 -24.49 12.34
C GLU A 96 3.73 -24.95 11.21
N ILE A 97 4.74 -24.14 10.89
CA ILE A 97 5.78 -24.50 9.92
C ILE A 97 7.15 -24.48 10.61
N PRO A 98 8.17 -25.15 10.06
CA PRO A 98 9.54 -25.04 10.59
C PRO A 98 10.00 -23.59 10.61
N GLN A 99 10.56 -23.14 11.75
CA GLN A 99 11.19 -21.85 11.86
C GLN A 99 12.61 -21.88 11.24
N ALA A 100 13.06 -20.77 10.68
CA ALA A 100 14.45 -20.60 10.28
C ALA A 100 15.36 -20.59 11.52
N SER A 101 16.60 -21.02 11.38
CA SER A 101 17.59 -20.98 12.48
C SER A 101 17.96 -19.55 12.91
N GLU A 102 17.82 -18.60 12.00
CA GLU A 102 18.00 -17.16 12.22
C GLU A 102 16.87 -16.41 11.50
N THR A 103 16.35 -15.37 12.15
CA THR A 103 15.38 -14.45 11.55
C THR A 103 15.90 -13.03 11.63
N TYR A 104 15.52 -12.19 10.65
CA TYR A 104 15.92 -10.79 10.56
C TYR A 104 14.90 -9.88 11.23
N ALA A 105 15.36 -8.74 11.74
CA ALA A 105 14.47 -7.70 12.23
C ALA A 105 13.69 -7.06 11.08
N TYR A 106 12.38 -6.79 11.31
CA TYR A 106 11.53 -6.15 10.32
C TYR A 106 10.44 -5.28 10.97
N PHE A 107 9.85 -4.40 10.17
CA PHE A 107 8.65 -3.68 10.57
C PHE A 107 7.41 -4.52 10.31
N HIS A 108 6.64 -4.75 11.37
CA HIS A 108 5.36 -5.42 11.35
C HIS A 108 4.21 -4.42 11.48
N SER A 109 3.25 -4.54 10.60
CA SER A 109 1.96 -3.83 10.63
C SER A 109 0.90 -4.77 10.05
N ARG A 110 -0.26 -4.27 9.64
CA ARG A 110 -1.23 -5.10 8.90
C ARG A 110 -0.57 -5.80 7.71
N TYR A 111 0.26 -5.09 6.98
CA TYR A 111 1.14 -5.61 5.95
C TYR A 111 2.56 -5.21 6.29
N SER A 112 3.40 -6.18 6.55
CA SER A 112 4.80 -5.94 6.88
C SER A 112 5.59 -5.57 5.62
N PHE A 113 6.58 -4.70 5.72
CA PHE A 113 7.05 -4.05 4.50
C PHE A 113 8.56 -3.92 4.32
N ILE A 114 9.41 -4.02 5.34
CA ILE A 114 10.88 -3.95 5.18
C ILE A 114 11.60 -4.63 6.31
N ASN A 115 12.71 -5.32 5.99
CA ASN A 115 13.61 -5.92 6.97
C ASN A 115 14.99 -5.24 7.03
N GLU A 116 15.79 -5.64 7.99
CA GLU A 116 17.15 -5.09 8.23
C GLU A 116 18.16 -5.42 7.13
N LYS A 117 17.87 -6.37 6.24
CA LYS A 117 18.68 -6.67 5.06
C LYS A 117 18.33 -5.76 3.87
N GLY A 118 17.31 -4.92 4.02
CA GLY A 118 16.83 -4.02 2.97
C GLY A 118 15.97 -4.71 1.92
N VAL A 119 15.35 -5.83 2.26
CA VAL A 119 14.25 -6.39 1.46
C VAL A 119 12.98 -5.65 1.84
N ALA A 120 12.30 -5.07 0.85
CA ALA A 120 11.06 -4.33 1.05
C ALA A 120 9.99 -4.77 0.06
N MET A 121 8.72 -4.63 0.48
CA MET A 121 7.57 -4.98 -0.34
C MET A 121 6.31 -4.22 0.07
N GLY A 122 5.42 -4.02 -0.89
CA GLY A 122 4.04 -3.59 -0.72
C GLY A 122 3.10 -4.57 -1.43
N GLU A 123 1.80 -4.37 -1.28
CA GLU A 123 0.80 -5.24 -1.91
C GLU A 123 -0.37 -4.45 -2.52
N SER A 124 -1.09 -5.10 -3.40
CA SER A 124 -2.31 -4.57 -4.02
C SER A 124 -3.24 -5.71 -4.44
N THR A 125 -4.26 -5.96 -3.63
CA THR A 125 -5.24 -7.04 -3.83
C THR A 125 -5.97 -6.93 -5.17
N PHE A 126 -6.12 -8.04 -5.91
CA PHE A 126 -6.79 -8.07 -7.20
C PHE A 126 -8.31 -7.83 -7.11
N ASN A 127 -8.81 -7.13 -8.12
CA ASN A 127 -10.20 -7.23 -8.53
C ASN A 127 -10.33 -8.29 -9.64
N PHE A 128 -11.47 -8.94 -9.72
CA PHE A 128 -11.78 -9.96 -10.71
C PHE A 128 -13.00 -9.58 -11.52
N ASP A 129 -12.92 -9.77 -12.84
CA ASP A 129 -14.06 -9.66 -13.72
C ASP A 129 -14.73 -11.04 -13.90
N GLN A 130 -16.01 -11.12 -13.57
CA GLN A 130 -16.83 -12.30 -13.73
C GLN A 130 -17.94 -12.12 -14.80
N SER A 131 -17.70 -11.26 -15.78
CA SER A 131 -18.70 -10.92 -16.79
C SER A 131 -19.00 -12.05 -17.79
N THR A 132 -18.04 -12.96 -18.01
CA THR A 132 -18.21 -14.11 -18.94
C THR A 132 -18.23 -15.43 -18.19
N ASP A 133 -18.76 -16.47 -18.82
CA ASP A 133 -18.83 -17.81 -18.22
C ASP A 133 -17.43 -18.40 -18.01
N LEU A 134 -16.47 -18.12 -18.90
CA LEU A 134 -15.09 -18.53 -18.70
C LEU A 134 -14.49 -17.84 -17.47
N ARG A 135 -14.66 -16.53 -17.31
CA ARG A 135 -14.16 -15.76 -16.16
C ARG A 135 -14.80 -16.22 -14.85
N LYS A 136 -16.11 -16.53 -14.84
CA LYS A 136 -16.78 -17.16 -13.69
C LYS A 136 -16.22 -18.54 -13.37
N LYS A 137 -15.96 -19.36 -14.40
CA LYS A 137 -15.33 -20.67 -14.23
C LYS A 137 -13.95 -20.53 -13.60
N THR A 138 -13.11 -19.64 -14.11
CA THR A 138 -11.77 -19.37 -13.57
C THR A 138 -11.84 -18.93 -12.12
N TYR A 139 -12.69 -17.95 -11.81
CA TYR A 139 -12.87 -17.47 -10.44
C TYR A 139 -13.28 -18.60 -9.48
N LYS A 140 -14.27 -19.40 -9.87
CA LYS A 140 -14.72 -20.55 -9.07
C LYS A 140 -13.62 -21.60 -8.91
N LEU A 141 -12.84 -21.85 -9.93
CA LEU A 141 -11.77 -22.84 -9.90
C LEU A 141 -10.66 -22.44 -8.93
N ILE A 142 -10.26 -21.17 -8.95
CA ILE A 142 -9.16 -20.65 -8.15
C ILE A 142 -9.60 -20.33 -6.71
N PHE A 143 -10.79 -19.74 -6.53
CA PHE A 143 -11.23 -19.23 -5.21
C PHE A 143 -12.40 -20.01 -4.60
N GLY A 144 -13.13 -20.80 -5.37
CA GLY A 144 -14.37 -21.45 -4.91
C GLY A 144 -14.21 -22.49 -3.82
N ASN A 145 -13.03 -23.08 -3.70
CA ASN A 145 -12.68 -24.08 -2.69
C ASN A 145 -11.32 -23.74 -2.06
N ASN A 146 -11.12 -22.49 -1.69
CA ASN A 146 -9.85 -22.04 -1.17
C ASN A 146 -9.56 -22.64 0.21
N THR A 147 -8.68 -23.64 0.24
CA THR A 147 -8.20 -24.33 1.43
C THR A 147 -6.75 -23.95 1.76
N GLY A 148 -6.22 -22.93 1.13
CA GLY A 148 -4.87 -22.43 1.38
C GLY A 148 -4.69 -21.97 2.83
N LEU A 149 -3.45 -22.03 3.30
CA LEU A 149 -3.06 -21.65 4.66
C LEU A 149 -2.17 -20.40 4.69
N ILE A 150 -1.71 -19.93 3.52
CA ILE A 150 -0.84 -18.75 3.42
C ILE A 150 -1.67 -17.57 2.91
N ASP A 151 -1.89 -16.61 3.77
CA ASP A 151 -2.41 -15.29 3.42
C ASP A 151 -1.28 -14.29 3.14
N CYS A 152 -1.65 -13.12 2.64
CA CYS A 152 -0.70 -12.10 2.22
C CYS A 152 0.28 -11.71 3.34
N TRP A 153 -0.23 -11.44 4.54
CA TRP A 153 0.63 -11.02 5.66
C TRP A 153 1.54 -12.13 6.19
N ASN A 154 1.09 -13.41 6.23
CA ASN A 154 2.00 -14.51 6.56
C ASN A 154 3.12 -14.65 5.52
N ALA A 155 2.78 -14.50 4.23
CA ALA A 155 3.78 -14.54 3.17
C ALA A 155 4.81 -13.42 3.33
N GLN A 156 4.36 -12.19 3.60
CA GLN A 156 5.23 -11.03 3.81
C GLN A 156 6.09 -11.18 5.08
N ASP A 157 5.48 -11.52 6.22
CA ASP A 157 6.20 -11.71 7.48
C ASP A 157 7.29 -12.77 7.34
N ILE A 158 6.96 -13.95 6.80
CA ILE A 158 7.90 -15.06 6.68
C ILE A 158 9.01 -14.73 5.67
N ALA A 159 8.69 -14.05 4.58
CA ALA A 159 9.70 -13.61 3.63
C ALA A 159 10.65 -12.57 4.26
N LEU A 160 10.13 -11.59 5.01
CA LEU A 160 10.94 -10.58 5.69
C LEU A 160 11.78 -11.17 6.84
N GLU A 161 11.25 -12.16 7.56
CA GLU A 161 12.00 -12.90 8.57
C GLU A 161 13.24 -13.59 8.00
N ARG A 162 13.27 -13.97 6.71
CA ARG A 162 14.21 -14.96 6.18
C ARG A 162 15.02 -14.51 4.98
N ALA A 163 14.52 -13.55 4.20
CA ALA A 163 15.14 -13.16 2.93
C ALA A 163 16.19 -12.05 3.11
N SER A 164 17.29 -12.15 2.38
CA SER A 164 18.32 -11.14 2.26
C SER A 164 18.33 -10.42 0.91
N THR A 165 17.55 -10.92 -0.07
CA THR A 165 17.38 -10.32 -1.40
C THR A 165 15.91 -10.38 -1.83
N ALA A 166 15.54 -9.52 -2.79
CA ALA A 166 14.19 -9.51 -3.37
C ALA A 166 13.85 -10.87 -4.00
N ARG A 167 14.79 -11.46 -4.73
CA ARG A 167 14.63 -12.76 -5.37
C ARG A 167 14.40 -13.89 -4.34
N GLU A 168 15.16 -13.88 -3.25
CA GLU A 168 14.98 -14.85 -2.17
C GLU A 168 13.61 -14.71 -1.49
N ALA A 169 13.15 -13.48 -1.26
CA ALA A 169 11.81 -13.21 -0.72
C ALA A 169 10.69 -13.79 -1.61
N ILE A 170 10.78 -13.57 -2.91
CA ILE A 170 9.82 -14.10 -3.89
C ILE A 170 9.84 -15.63 -3.88
N GLN A 171 11.04 -16.25 -3.85
CA GLN A 171 11.15 -17.71 -3.82
C GLN A 171 10.56 -18.29 -2.54
N ILE A 172 10.84 -17.68 -1.37
CA ILE A 172 10.26 -18.11 -0.09
C ILE A 172 8.72 -18.03 -0.14
N MET A 173 8.16 -16.93 -0.64
CA MET A 173 6.70 -16.79 -0.77
C MET A 173 6.13 -17.82 -1.75
N GLY A 174 6.79 -18.05 -2.89
CA GLY A 174 6.43 -19.07 -3.87
C GLY A 174 6.42 -20.47 -3.27
N ASP A 175 7.50 -20.88 -2.60
CA ASP A 175 7.62 -22.20 -1.95
C ASP A 175 6.54 -22.42 -0.88
N LEU A 176 6.22 -21.37 -0.11
CA LEU A 176 5.13 -21.43 0.88
C LEU A 176 3.78 -21.66 0.20
N VAL A 177 3.50 -20.94 -0.87
CA VAL A 177 2.24 -21.03 -1.62
C VAL A 177 2.11 -22.39 -2.32
N GLU A 178 3.19 -22.88 -2.93
CA GLU A 178 3.21 -24.21 -3.56
C GLU A 178 2.98 -25.32 -2.53
N LYS A 179 3.48 -25.18 -1.32
CA LYS A 179 3.37 -26.20 -0.29
C LYS A 179 2.08 -26.15 0.53
N TYR A 180 1.59 -24.96 0.83
CA TYR A 180 0.50 -24.75 1.78
C TYR A 180 -0.75 -24.12 1.15
N GLY A 181 -0.69 -23.68 -0.09
CA GLY A 181 -1.76 -23.02 -0.82
C GLY A 181 -1.98 -21.55 -0.41
N TRP A 182 -2.37 -20.73 -1.38
CA TRP A 182 -2.73 -19.33 -1.18
C TRP A 182 -4.15 -19.20 -0.62
N LYS A 183 -4.33 -18.37 0.41
CA LYS A 183 -5.59 -18.20 1.14
C LYS A 183 -6.39 -16.97 0.71
N ASP A 184 -5.70 -15.89 0.43
CA ASP A 184 -6.34 -14.61 0.13
C ASP A 184 -6.87 -14.52 -1.32
N PRO A 185 -7.61 -13.46 -1.67
CA PRO A 185 -7.72 -13.02 -3.04
C PRO A 185 -6.34 -12.84 -3.66
N GLY A 186 -6.23 -12.85 -5.00
CA GLY A 186 -4.92 -12.68 -5.63
C GLY A 186 -4.29 -11.31 -5.31
N GLU A 187 -2.97 -11.28 -5.28
CA GLU A 187 -2.19 -10.09 -4.92
C GLU A 187 -1.13 -9.76 -5.96
N THR A 188 -0.97 -8.47 -6.30
CA THR A 188 0.26 -7.94 -6.90
C THR A 188 1.12 -7.35 -5.80
N MET A 189 2.38 -7.76 -5.73
CA MET A 189 3.38 -7.20 -4.84
C MET A 189 4.49 -6.51 -5.63
N ASP A 190 4.96 -5.37 -5.13
CA ASP A 190 6.27 -4.83 -5.49
C ASP A 190 7.29 -5.32 -4.47
N VAL A 191 8.36 -5.96 -4.93
CA VAL A 191 9.40 -6.51 -4.06
C VAL A 191 10.75 -5.95 -4.49
N ALA A 192 11.49 -5.37 -3.56
CA ALA A 192 12.79 -4.78 -3.88
C ALA A 192 13.85 -5.13 -2.83
N ASP A 193 15.09 -5.10 -3.30
CA ASP A 193 16.28 -4.89 -2.49
C ASP A 193 17.07 -3.70 -3.08
N GLY A 194 18.21 -3.33 -2.63
CA GLY A 194 18.93 -2.16 -3.19
C GLY A 194 19.34 -2.30 -4.68
N LYS A 195 19.19 -3.47 -5.31
CA LYS A 195 19.64 -3.78 -6.67
C LYS A 195 18.51 -3.98 -7.65
N GLU A 196 17.50 -4.74 -7.25
CA GLU A 196 16.42 -5.20 -8.11
C GLU A 196 15.06 -4.72 -7.59
N VAL A 197 14.12 -4.51 -8.51
CA VAL A 197 12.70 -4.33 -8.24
C VAL A 197 11.94 -5.36 -9.05
N TRP A 198 11.04 -6.07 -8.41
CA TRP A 198 10.22 -7.12 -8.97
C TRP A 198 8.74 -6.82 -8.81
N ILE A 199 7.97 -7.30 -9.76
CA ILE A 199 6.52 -7.46 -9.65
C ILE A 199 6.29 -8.94 -9.38
N ALA A 200 5.65 -9.28 -8.26
CA ALA A 200 5.27 -10.65 -7.94
C ALA A 200 3.74 -10.75 -7.82
N GLU A 201 3.14 -11.74 -8.45
CA GLU A 201 1.69 -11.93 -8.47
C GLU A 201 1.32 -13.33 -8.01
N PHE A 202 0.46 -13.40 -7.01
CA PHE A 202 -0.10 -14.62 -6.45
C PHE A 202 -1.57 -14.71 -6.86
N TYR A 203 -1.90 -15.64 -7.76
CA TYR A 203 -3.22 -15.69 -8.39
C TYR A 203 -4.25 -16.49 -7.58
N GLY A 204 -3.78 -17.38 -6.69
CA GLY A 204 -4.59 -18.31 -5.91
C GLY A 204 -4.10 -19.75 -6.09
N LEU A 205 -4.56 -20.67 -5.23
CA LEU A 205 -4.08 -22.05 -5.13
C LEU A 205 -2.56 -22.06 -4.88
N ASP A 206 -1.80 -22.63 -5.82
CA ASP A 206 -0.34 -22.68 -5.87
C ASP A 206 0.24 -21.92 -7.10
N LEU A 207 -0.55 -21.00 -7.68
CA LEU A 207 -0.21 -20.30 -8.92
C LEU A 207 0.37 -18.92 -8.62
N TRP A 208 1.60 -18.70 -9.03
CA TRP A 208 2.28 -17.40 -8.89
C TRP A 208 3.26 -17.15 -10.03
N ALA A 209 3.54 -15.89 -10.29
CA ALA A 209 4.58 -15.45 -11.22
C ALA A 209 5.23 -14.15 -10.72
N ALA A 210 6.48 -13.93 -11.11
CA ALA A 210 7.17 -12.68 -10.87
C ALA A 210 8.01 -12.27 -12.07
N VAL A 211 8.17 -10.96 -12.26
CA VAL A 211 8.99 -10.36 -13.30
C VAL A 211 9.83 -9.22 -12.75
N ARG A 212 11.11 -9.21 -13.07
CA ARG A 212 12.03 -8.12 -12.73
C ARG A 212 11.83 -6.96 -13.68
N ILE A 213 11.61 -5.76 -13.16
CA ILE A 213 11.56 -4.56 -13.99
C ILE A 213 12.97 -4.09 -14.36
N PRO A 214 13.18 -3.42 -15.51
CA PRO A 214 14.46 -2.78 -15.84
C PRO A 214 14.87 -1.76 -14.76
N SER A 215 16.17 -1.63 -14.52
CA SER A 215 16.71 -0.71 -13.49
C SER A 215 16.35 0.76 -13.71
N ASN A 216 16.00 1.16 -14.93
CA ASN A 216 15.59 2.51 -15.30
C ASN A 216 14.07 2.67 -15.43
N ALA A 217 13.27 1.70 -14.96
CA ALA A 217 11.83 1.67 -15.14
C ALA A 217 11.05 2.11 -13.90
N PHE A 218 9.80 2.51 -14.15
CA PHE A 218 8.75 2.80 -13.17
C PHE A 218 7.56 1.87 -13.43
N PHE A 219 7.04 1.27 -12.38
CA PHE A 219 5.89 0.38 -12.38
C PHE A 219 4.81 0.89 -11.42
N VAL A 220 3.55 0.57 -11.72
CA VAL A 220 2.41 0.79 -10.83
C VAL A 220 1.41 -0.36 -10.94
N ALA A 221 0.87 -0.79 -9.80
CA ALA A 221 -0.33 -1.62 -9.76
C ALA A 221 -1.37 -1.04 -8.81
N ALA A 222 -2.63 -1.22 -9.18
CA ALA A 222 -3.76 -0.62 -8.53
C ALA A 222 -4.96 -1.60 -8.50
N ASN A 223 -4.84 -2.64 -7.67
CA ASN A 223 -5.87 -3.67 -7.50
C ASN A 223 -6.20 -4.48 -8.76
N ARG A 224 -5.19 -4.87 -9.51
CA ARG A 224 -5.32 -5.88 -10.57
C ARG A 224 -3.99 -6.52 -10.88
N ALA A 225 -4.04 -7.73 -11.43
CA ALA A 225 -2.88 -8.39 -12.00
C ALA A 225 -2.36 -7.62 -13.23
N ARG A 226 -1.03 -7.54 -13.37
CA ARG A 226 -0.36 -6.77 -14.41
C ARG A 226 0.57 -7.59 -15.29
N ILE A 227 1.08 -8.76 -14.83
CA ILE A 227 2.03 -9.59 -15.60
C ILE A 227 1.32 -10.16 -16.82
N ASP A 228 1.57 -9.56 -17.97
CA ASP A 228 0.94 -9.86 -19.25
C ASP A 228 1.74 -10.84 -20.10
N HIS A 229 2.97 -11.19 -19.69
CA HIS A 229 3.87 -12.08 -20.40
C HIS A 229 4.85 -12.77 -19.45
N ILE A 230 5.21 -14.01 -19.74
CA ILE A 230 6.33 -14.75 -19.15
C ILE A 230 7.19 -15.29 -20.28
N ASP A 231 8.48 -14.94 -20.28
CA ASP A 231 9.46 -15.67 -21.08
C ASP A 231 9.97 -16.87 -20.27
N PHE A 232 9.48 -18.05 -20.61
CA PHE A 232 9.85 -19.30 -19.94
C PHE A 232 11.31 -19.74 -20.14
N ASN A 233 12.08 -19.05 -20.98
CA ASN A 233 13.51 -19.30 -21.19
C ASN A 233 14.40 -18.30 -20.45
N ASP A 234 13.83 -17.22 -19.90
CA ASP A 234 14.56 -16.18 -19.18
C ASP A 234 14.35 -16.30 -17.66
N HIS A 235 15.09 -17.21 -17.04
CA HIS A 235 15.04 -17.41 -15.59
C HIS A 235 15.78 -16.32 -14.79
N GLU A 236 16.44 -15.39 -15.47
CA GLU A 236 17.03 -14.22 -14.81
C GLU A 236 15.98 -13.16 -14.49
N ASN A 237 15.01 -12.97 -15.38
CA ASN A 237 14.01 -11.92 -15.26
C ASN A 237 12.61 -12.44 -14.90
N TYR A 238 12.39 -13.76 -14.93
CA TYR A 238 11.09 -14.36 -14.60
C TYR A 238 11.24 -15.49 -13.60
N MET A 239 10.34 -15.50 -12.61
CA MET A 239 10.14 -16.61 -11.68
C MET A 239 8.66 -16.99 -11.69
N TYR A 240 8.33 -18.25 -11.49
CA TYR A 240 6.94 -18.71 -11.57
C TYR A 240 6.76 -20.11 -11.00
N SER A 241 5.52 -20.42 -10.56
CA SER A 241 5.16 -21.77 -10.12
C SER A 241 5.29 -22.79 -11.25
N PRO A 242 5.80 -24.00 -11.00
CA PRO A 242 6.06 -25.00 -12.03
C PRO A 242 4.85 -25.35 -12.89
N ASN A 243 3.65 -25.24 -12.33
CA ASN A 243 2.38 -25.60 -12.97
C ASN A 243 1.64 -24.42 -13.60
N ILE A 244 2.20 -23.19 -13.59
CA ILE A 244 1.48 -22.00 -14.05
C ILE A 244 0.92 -22.10 -15.47
N LYS A 245 1.60 -22.78 -16.37
CA LYS A 245 1.18 -22.97 -17.75
C LYS A 245 0.31 -24.24 -17.91
N SER A 246 0.73 -25.35 -17.33
CA SER A 246 0.02 -26.63 -17.44
C SER A 246 -1.36 -26.57 -16.81
N PHE A 247 -1.51 -25.89 -15.66
CA PHE A 247 -2.81 -25.69 -15.02
C PHE A 247 -3.82 -24.99 -15.95
N ALA A 248 -3.40 -23.96 -16.69
CA ALA A 248 -4.26 -23.27 -17.65
C ALA A 248 -4.72 -24.19 -18.77
N ILE A 249 -3.80 -25.02 -19.31
CA ILE A 249 -4.09 -25.97 -20.39
C ILE A 249 -5.05 -27.06 -19.90
N GLU A 250 -4.75 -27.71 -18.80
CA GLU A 250 -5.53 -28.82 -18.23
C GLU A 250 -6.96 -28.42 -17.87
N ASN A 251 -7.15 -27.16 -17.46
CA ASN A 251 -8.47 -26.64 -17.11
C ASN A 251 -9.18 -25.92 -18.27
N GLY A 252 -8.57 -25.91 -19.47
CA GLY A 252 -9.16 -25.29 -20.67
C GLY A 252 -9.35 -23.78 -20.53
N LEU A 253 -8.42 -23.11 -19.83
CA LEU A 253 -8.37 -21.64 -19.68
C LEU A 253 -7.54 -21.00 -20.79
N TRP A 254 -6.56 -21.74 -21.32
CA TRP A 254 -5.68 -21.31 -22.39
C TRP A 254 -5.17 -22.54 -23.19
N SER A 255 -4.74 -22.32 -24.42
CA SER A 255 -4.18 -23.36 -25.31
C SER A 255 -3.03 -22.80 -26.13
N GLU A 256 -1.99 -23.60 -26.34
CA GLU A 256 -0.85 -23.23 -27.20
C GLU A 256 -1.27 -22.97 -28.66
N ASP A 257 -2.30 -23.67 -29.13
CA ASP A 257 -2.83 -23.53 -30.50
C ASP A 257 -3.76 -22.32 -30.67
N SER A 258 -4.05 -21.57 -29.58
CA SER A 258 -4.95 -20.42 -29.62
C SER A 258 -4.41 -19.24 -30.42
N GLY A 259 -3.10 -19.18 -30.67
CA GLY A 259 -2.41 -18.02 -31.24
C GLY A 259 -2.35 -16.79 -30.29
N VAL A 260 -2.84 -16.93 -29.06
CA VAL A 260 -2.81 -15.88 -28.03
C VAL A 260 -1.61 -16.14 -27.11
N PRO A 261 -0.73 -15.15 -26.88
CA PRO A 261 0.38 -15.31 -25.93
C PRO A 261 -0.11 -15.71 -24.54
N PHE A 262 0.70 -16.46 -23.80
CA PHE A 262 0.40 -16.80 -22.43
C PHE A 262 0.54 -15.55 -21.53
N SER A 263 -0.58 -15.10 -20.97
CA SER A 263 -0.65 -13.94 -20.08
C SER A 263 -1.31 -14.38 -18.77
N PRO A 264 -0.54 -14.53 -17.70
CA PRO A 264 -1.13 -14.98 -16.42
C PRO A 264 -2.20 -14.03 -15.91
N ALA A 265 -1.99 -12.71 -16.00
CA ALA A 265 -2.99 -11.72 -15.57
C ALA A 265 -4.32 -11.87 -16.30
N GLU A 266 -4.28 -12.15 -17.63
CA GLU A 266 -5.49 -12.30 -18.44
C GLU A 266 -6.18 -13.65 -18.26
N ILE A 267 -5.41 -14.67 -17.93
CA ILE A 267 -5.90 -16.03 -17.76
C ILE A 267 -6.49 -16.19 -16.37
N TYR A 268 -5.79 -15.75 -15.34
CA TYR A 268 -6.12 -16.04 -13.95
C TYR A 268 -6.89 -14.93 -13.24
N ALA A 269 -6.60 -13.66 -13.54
CA ALA A 269 -7.20 -12.51 -12.85
C ALA A 269 -7.51 -11.34 -13.80
N PRO A 270 -8.29 -11.57 -14.88
CA PRO A 270 -8.62 -10.49 -15.83
C PRO A 270 -9.45 -9.41 -15.15
N TYR A 271 -9.01 -8.14 -15.28
CA TYR A 271 -9.76 -6.99 -14.80
C TYR A 271 -9.42 -5.73 -15.60
N GLU A 272 -10.47 -5.01 -16.07
CA GLU A 272 -10.35 -3.82 -16.92
C GLU A 272 -11.18 -2.62 -16.40
N GLY A 273 -11.53 -2.65 -15.12
CA GLY A 273 -12.38 -1.60 -14.53
C GLY A 273 -11.60 -0.30 -14.26
N LEU A 274 -12.26 0.83 -14.49
CA LEU A 274 -11.70 2.18 -14.25
C LEU A 274 -11.22 2.39 -12.81
N TYR A 275 -11.76 1.65 -11.87
CA TYR A 275 -11.30 1.61 -10.49
C TYR A 275 -9.78 1.37 -10.38
N SER A 276 -9.22 0.53 -11.25
CA SER A 276 -7.79 0.21 -11.31
C SER A 276 -7.10 1.00 -12.43
N THR A 277 -7.63 0.91 -13.66
CA THR A 277 -6.94 1.42 -14.85
C THR A 277 -6.73 2.94 -14.81
N ARG A 278 -7.66 3.70 -14.22
CA ARG A 278 -7.52 5.15 -14.10
C ARG A 278 -6.35 5.56 -13.20
N ARG A 279 -6.12 4.86 -12.12
CA ARG A 279 -4.97 5.10 -11.23
C ARG A 279 -3.65 4.76 -11.91
N GLU A 280 -3.60 3.65 -12.64
CA GLU A 280 -2.42 3.25 -13.41
C GLU A 280 -2.13 4.27 -14.53
N TRP A 281 -3.15 4.65 -15.31
CA TRP A 281 -3.03 5.73 -16.28
C TRP A 281 -2.39 6.97 -15.67
N ARG A 282 -2.90 7.38 -14.52
CA ARG A 282 -2.45 8.62 -13.88
C ARG A 282 -1.01 8.53 -13.43
N ALA A 283 -0.63 7.48 -12.70
CA ALA A 283 0.73 7.31 -12.23
C ALA A 283 1.74 7.24 -13.39
N LEU A 284 1.43 6.47 -14.44
CA LEU A 284 2.27 6.38 -15.64
C LEU A 284 2.37 7.71 -16.38
N SER A 285 1.26 8.46 -16.52
CA SER A 285 1.25 9.76 -17.18
C SER A 285 1.99 10.85 -16.42
N LEU A 286 2.07 10.76 -15.09
CA LEU A 286 2.84 11.70 -14.27
C LEU A 286 4.35 11.56 -14.50
N VAL A 287 4.83 10.34 -14.73
CA VAL A 287 6.27 10.07 -14.88
C VAL A 287 6.72 10.05 -16.35
N ALA A 288 5.82 9.75 -17.28
CA ALA A 288 6.10 9.67 -18.71
C ALA A 288 5.00 10.37 -19.55
N PRO A 289 4.79 11.70 -19.39
CA PRO A 289 3.69 12.43 -20.02
C PRO A 289 3.74 12.43 -21.56
N SER A 290 4.92 12.30 -22.18
CA SER A 290 5.05 12.27 -23.65
C SER A 290 4.42 11.02 -24.29
N LEU A 291 4.14 9.96 -23.50
CA LEU A 291 3.46 8.77 -24.00
C LEU A 291 1.98 9.05 -24.35
N ASN A 292 1.42 10.17 -23.88
CA ASN A 292 0.02 10.57 -24.14
C ASN A 292 -0.98 9.41 -23.98
N LEU A 293 -0.86 8.67 -22.87
CA LEU A 293 -1.68 7.51 -22.60
C LEU A 293 -3.16 7.88 -22.54
N ASP A 294 -4.00 7.05 -23.16
CA ASP A 294 -5.46 7.22 -23.13
C ASP A 294 -5.99 6.90 -21.72
N PRO A 295 -6.66 7.84 -21.03
CA PRO A 295 -7.20 7.59 -19.69
C PRO A 295 -8.28 6.50 -19.66
N ASP A 296 -8.94 6.21 -20.77
CA ASP A 296 -9.98 5.19 -20.89
C ASP A 296 -9.45 3.85 -21.41
N ALA A 297 -8.13 3.74 -21.64
CA ALA A 297 -7.53 2.48 -22.03
C ALA A 297 -7.72 1.41 -20.95
N LYS A 298 -7.93 0.19 -21.39
CA LYS A 298 -8.10 -0.97 -20.51
C LYS A 298 -6.78 -1.59 -20.06
N ARG A 299 -5.71 -1.28 -20.79
CA ARG A 299 -4.36 -1.82 -20.59
C ARG A 299 -3.32 -0.76 -20.79
N PHE A 300 -2.27 -0.86 -20.01
CA PHE A 300 -1.11 0.01 -20.05
C PHE A 300 0.17 -0.84 -20.10
N PRO A 301 1.28 -0.29 -20.58
CA PRO A 301 2.58 -0.97 -20.45
C PRO A 301 2.81 -1.42 -19.01
N LEU A 302 3.44 -2.57 -18.82
CA LEU A 302 3.73 -3.11 -17.48
C LEU A 302 4.61 -2.14 -16.69
N TRP A 303 5.55 -1.48 -17.36
CA TRP A 303 6.38 -0.39 -16.85
C TRP A 303 6.62 0.66 -17.93
N VAL A 304 7.09 1.83 -17.51
CA VAL A 304 7.56 2.90 -18.41
C VAL A 304 8.92 3.42 -17.94
N ILE A 305 9.64 4.10 -18.82
CA ILE A 305 10.86 4.81 -18.46
C ILE A 305 10.47 6.23 -18.07
N PRO A 306 10.71 6.67 -16.83
CA PRO A 306 10.41 8.04 -16.42
C PRO A 306 11.21 9.06 -17.24
N GLU A 307 10.59 10.19 -17.60
CA GLU A 307 11.25 11.28 -18.34
C GLU A 307 12.23 12.06 -17.47
N LYS A 308 12.10 11.98 -16.16
CA LYS A 308 13.06 12.49 -15.17
C LYS A 308 13.31 11.45 -14.09
N LYS A 309 14.47 11.50 -13.46
CA LYS A 309 14.74 10.68 -12.28
C LYS A 309 13.85 11.12 -11.13
N LEU A 310 13.34 10.13 -10.38
CA LEU A 310 12.37 10.33 -9.32
C LEU A 310 13.06 10.39 -7.95
N SER A 311 12.61 11.31 -7.11
CA SER A 311 12.93 11.39 -5.69
C SER A 311 11.83 10.76 -4.85
N VAL A 312 12.10 10.56 -3.55
CA VAL A 312 11.06 10.17 -2.57
C VAL A 312 9.91 11.18 -2.55
N GLN A 313 10.21 12.46 -2.73
CA GLN A 313 9.18 13.50 -2.82
C GLN A 313 8.28 13.33 -4.04
N ASP A 314 8.84 13.06 -5.23
CA ASP A 314 8.05 12.81 -6.44
C ASP A 314 7.13 11.60 -6.24
N VAL A 315 7.62 10.56 -5.58
CA VAL A 315 6.82 9.36 -5.28
C VAL A 315 5.71 9.67 -4.26
N LEU A 316 5.99 10.46 -3.22
CA LEU A 316 4.96 10.91 -2.27
C LEU A 316 3.86 11.73 -2.98
N GLU A 317 4.22 12.58 -3.93
CA GLU A 317 3.28 13.35 -4.74
C GLU A 317 2.40 12.44 -5.62
N ILE A 318 2.96 11.37 -6.19
CA ILE A 318 2.20 10.35 -6.92
C ILE A 318 1.21 9.64 -5.98
N CYS A 319 1.66 9.25 -4.78
CA CYS A 319 0.78 8.65 -3.77
C CYS A 319 -0.36 9.58 -3.32
N GLY A 320 -0.13 10.88 -3.36
CA GLY A 320 -1.10 11.93 -3.01
C GLY A 320 -1.97 12.42 -4.17
N ASP A 321 -1.89 11.80 -5.36
CA ASP A 321 -2.61 12.28 -6.54
C ASP A 321 -4.10 11.91 -6.51
N TYR A 322 -4.93 12.90 -6.82
CA TYR A 322 -6.39 12.78 -6.97
C TYR A 322 -6.86 13.26 -8.36
N TYR A 323 -6.03 13.07 -9.38
CA TYR A 323 -6.24 13.48 -10.78
C TYR A 323 -6.22 14.99 -11.01
N GLN A 324 -5.64 15.76 -10.10
CA GLN A 324 -5.62 17.22 -10.20
C GLN A 324 -5.05 17.69 -11.55
N GLY A 325 -5.66 18.75 -12.09
CA GLY A 325 -5.28 19.32 -13.38
C GLY A 325 -5.72 18.51 -14.60
N THR A 326 -6.56 17.49 -14.44
CA THR A 326 -7.14 16.69 -15.50
C THR A 326 -8.66 16.84 -15.54
N PRO A 327 -9.37 16.36 -16.59
CA PRO A 327 -10.83 16.32 -16.61
C PRO A 327 -11.46 15.43 -15.51
N TYR A 328 -10.66 14.61 -14.83
CA TYR A 328 -11.06 13.67 -13.77
C TYR A 328 -10.75 14.17 -12.36
N ASP A 329 -10.32 15.42 -12.22
CA ASP A 329 -9.95 16.06 -10.96
C ASP A 329 -11.07 15.92 -9.90
N LEU A 330 -10.79 15.11 -8.87
CA LEU A 330 -11.80 14.83 -7.85
C LEU A 330 -12.16 16.06 -7.02
N SER A 331 -11.27 17.06 -6.92
CA SER A 331 -11.59 18.31 -6.22
C SER A 331 -12.62 19.16 -6.96
N LEU A 332 -12.84 18.84 -8.23
CA LEU A 332 -13.84 19.49 -9.11
C LEU A 332 -15.07 18.63 -9.36
N ALA A 333 -15.11 17.41 -8.85
CA ALA A 333 -16.28 16.54 -8.99
C ALA A 333 -17.48 17.07 -8.17
N PRO A 334 -18.72 16.78 -8.57
CA PRO A 334 -19.90 17.19 -7.79
C PRO A 334 -19.86 16.74 -6.33
N GLU A 335 -19.31 15.58 -6.08
CA GLU A 335 -19.16 14.98 -4.75
C GLU A 335 -18.17 15.73 -3.85
N ALA A 336 -17.26 16.51 -4.42
CA ALA A 336 -16.28 17.31 -3.66
C ALA A 336 -16.90 18.47 -2.88
N GLY A 337 -18.14 18.80 -3.17
CA GLY A 337 -18.85 19.89 -2.49
C GLY A 337 -18.26 21.29 -2.77
N PRO A 338 -18.65 22.29 -1.97
CA PRO A 338 -18.34 23.68 -2.25
C PRO A 338 -16.84 24.05 -2.14
N TYR A 339 -16.08 23.28 -1.38
CA TYR A 339 -14.68 23.56 -1.06
C TYR A 339 -13.71 22.47 -1.54
N GLY A 340 -14.15 21.65 -2.49
CA GLY A 340 -13.32 20.76 -3.27
C GLY A 340 -12.69 19.61 -2.47
N ASP A 341 -13.46 18.92 -1.62
CA ASP A 341 -13.00 17.77 -0.85
C ASP A 341 -12.66 16.58 -1.76
N ALA A 342 -11.41 16.48 -2.19
CA ALA A 342 -10.92 15.37 -3.00
C ALA A 342 -10.92 14.02 -2.24
N LEU A 343 -11.02 14.05 -0.92
CA LEU A 343 -11.10 12.88 -0.04
C LEU A 343 -12.55 12.53 0.34
N ASN A 344 -13.55 13.05 -0.36
CA ASN A 344 -14.94 12.72 -0.06
C ASN A 344 -15.21 11.23 -0.34
N PRO A 345 -15.77 10.45 0.64
CA PRO A 345 -16.01 9.02 0.47
C PRO A 345 -17.09 8.68 -0.58
N TYR A 346 -17.83 9.67 -1.06
CA TYR A 346 -18.90 9.50 -2.04
C TYR A 346 -18.46 9.74 -3.48
N HIS A 347 -17.17 10.02 -3.74
CA HIS A 347 -16.68 10.09 -5.11
C HIS A 347 -16.97 8.79 -5.87
N LYS A 348 -17.49 8.94 -7.10
CA LYS A 348 -17.80 7.81 -7.98
C LYS A 348 -16.56 7.15 -8.55
N GLU A 349 -15.51 7.92 -8.75
CA GLU A 349 -14.18 7.45 -9.15
C GLU A 349 -13.24 7.42 -7.96
N ARG A 350 -12.29 6.50 -7.99
CA ARG A 350 -11.25 6.38 -7.01
C ARG A 350 -9.92 6.88 -7.55
N SER A 351 -9.27 7.75 -6.80
CA SER A 351 -7.90 8.20 -7.04
C SER A 351 -6.86 7.36 -6.30
N ILE A 352 -5.57 7.67 -6.48
CA ILE A 352 -4.47 7.08 -5.71
C ILE A 352 -4.59 7.55 -4.25
N ASN A 353 -4.70 8.86 -4.03
CA ASN A 353 -4.94 9.46 -2.73
C ASN A 353 -6.36 9.16 -2.24
N LEU A 354 -6.51 8.51 -1.09
CA LEU A 354 -7.82 8.04 -0.63
C LEU A 354 -8.08 8.40 0.84
N PHE A 355 -9.32 8.77 1.16
CA PHE A 355 -9.75 9.18 2.51
C PHE A 355 -9.51 8.14 3.60
N ARG A 356 -9.47 6.86 3.23
CA ARG A 356 -9.33 5.71 4.14
C ARG A 356 -7.95 5.06 4.12
N THR A 357 -6.97 5.71 3.51
CA THR A 357 -5.58 5.25 3.58
C THR A 357 -5.16 5.15 5.05
N CYS A 358 -4.66 4.00 5.45
CA CYS A 358 -4.18 3.74 6.80
C CYS A 358 -2.79 4.33 7.00
N TYR A 359 -1.92 4.06 6.05
CA TYR A 359 -0.55 4.55 6.01
C TYR A 359 -0.04 4.68 4.57
N VAL A 360 0.98 5.48 4.43
CA VAL A 360 1.85 5.56 3.25
C VAL A 360 3.23 5.09 3.66
N MET A 361 3.73 4.09 2.95
CA MET A 361 5.08 3.56 3.09
C MET A 361 5.83 3.79 1.78
N ILE A 362 7.05 4.33 1.86
CA ILE A 362 7.99 4.50 0.74
C ILE A 362 9.35 3.96 1.19
N ALA A 363 9.66 2.72 0.83
CA ALA A 363 10.99 2.16 1.05
C ALA A 363 11.98 2.75 0.04
N ASN A 364 13.14 3.19 0.52
CA ASN A 364 14.19 3.86 -0.27
C ASN A 364 15.53 3.17 0.03
N ILE A 365 15.87 2.17 -0.78
CA ILE A 365 16.94 1.21 -0.47
C ILE A 365 18.16 1.50 -1.33
N LYS A 366 19.28 1.82 -0.71
CA LYS A 366 20.55 2.19 -1.37
C LYS A 366 21.58 1.07 -1.25
N ASP A 367 21.75 0.26 -2.28
CA ASP A 367 22.71 -0.88 -2.29
C ASP A 367 24.15 -0.48 -1.91
N ARG A 368 24.54 0.77 -2.19
CA ARG A 368 25.87 1.31 -1.84
C ARG A 368 26.11 1.46 -0.32
N LEU A 369 25.08 1.36 0.50
CA LEU A 369 25.16 1.47 1.95
C LEU A 369 25.16 0.07 2.61
N PRO A 370 25.78 -0.08 3.78
CA PRO A 370 25.76 -1.34 4.52
C PRO A 370 24.35 -1.64 5.08
N ASP A 371 24.07 -2.93 5.29
CA ASP A 371 22.75 -3.44 5.70
C ASP A 371 22.08 -2.65 6.83
N PRO A 372 22.71 -2.36 7.99
CA PRO A 372 22.04 -1.67 9.09
C PRO A 372 21.52 -0.27 8.75
N VAL A 373 21.99 0.37 7.67
CA VAL A 373 21.63 1.75 7.31
C VAL A 373 21.03 1.89 5.91
N LYS A 374 21.12 0.86 5.04
CA LYS A 374 20.51 0.91 3.70
C LYS A 374 18.99 0.77 3.73
N CYS A 375 18.44 0.10 4.75
CA CYS A 375 17.04 -0.28 4.89
C CYS A 375 16.15 0.87 5.39
N LEU A 376 16.19 2.00 4.68
CA LEU A 376 15.40 3.18 5.01
C LEU A 376 13.98 3.07 4.48
N VAL A 377 13.01 3.37 5.32
CA VAL A 377 11.62 3.58 4.93
C VAL A 377 11.11 4.94 5.41
N TRP A 378 10.39 5.63 4.55
CA TRP A 378 9.61 6.82 4.87
C TRP A 378 8.18 6.40 5.16
N TYR A 379 7.70 6.70 6.36
CA TYR A 379 6.42 6.21 6.85
C TYR A 379 5.56 7.33 7.43
N GLY A 380 4.26 7.30 7.11
CA GLY A 380 3.27 8.23 7.64
C GLY A 380 1.86 7.65 7.63
N TYR A 381 1.01 8.08 8.56
CA TYR A 381 -0.38 7.64 8.66
C TYR A 381 -1.32 8.50 7.81
N GLY A 382 -2.37 7.89 7.25
CA GLY A 382 -3.42 8.59 6.52
C GLY A 382 -3.11 8.84 5.05
N ALA A 383 -3.94 9.62 4.39
CA ALA A 383 -3.82 9.93 2.97
C ALA A 383 -2.56 10.76 2.67
N ALA A 384 -1.82 10.37 1.63
CA ALA A 384 -0.50 10.93 1.31
C ALA A 384 -0.49 12.45 1.12
N ASP A 385 -1.55 13.02 0.59
CA ASP A 385 -1.68 14.46 0.37
C ASP A 385 -1.81 15.26 1.67
N THR A 386 -2.35 14.64 2.72
CA THR A 386 -2.67 15.30 4.01
C THR A 386 -1.88 14.75 5.20
N THR A 387 -0.81 14.01 4.96
CA THR A 387 0.06 13.47 6.01
C THR A 387 1.48 14.00 5.93
N TYR A 388 2.29 13.66 6.92
CA TYR A 388 3.74 13.76 6.89
C TYR A 388 4.35 12.37 6.90
N ILE A 389 5.60 12.26 6.46
CA ILE A 389 6.38 11.02 6.52
C ILE A 389 7.69 11.25 7.26
N THR A 390 8.15 10.25 8.00
CA THR A 390 9.43 10.28 8.73
C THR A 390 10.29 9.10 8.37
N PRO A 391 11.64 9.26 8.43
CA PRO A 391 12.57 8.17 8.14
C PRO A 391 12.64 7.21 9.32
N LEU A 392 12.49 5.91 9.03
CA LEU A 392 12.58 4.82 10.00
C LEU A 392 13.49 3.73 9.47
N TRP A 393 14.09 2.94 10.37
CA TRP A 393 14.93 1.77 10.07
C TRP A 393 14.51 0.57 10.91
N PRO A 394 14.38 -0.65 10.35
CA PRO A 394 14.09 -1.86 11.15
C PRO A 394 15.15 -2.15 12.22
N THR A 395 16.35 -1.63 12.04
CA THR A 395 17.47 -1.75 13.00
C THR A 395 17.38 -0.78 14.18
N MET A 396 16.33 0.08 14.23
CA MET A 396 16.10 0.96 15.38
C MET A 396 15.91 0.17 16.67
N LYS A 397 16.40 0.72 17.78
CA LYS A 397 16.23 0.11 19.10
C LYS A 397 14.79 0.09 19.58
N GLU A 398 14.03 1.15 19.24
CA GLU A 398 12.64 1.32 19.65
C GLU A 398 11.90 2.31 18.72
N LEU A 399 10.59 2.17 18.65
CA LEU A 399 9.69 3.14 18.03
C LEU A 399 9.09 4.05 19.10
N PRO A 400 8.85 5.35 18.78
CA PRO A 400 7.98 6.20 19.59
C PRO A 400 6.62 5.53 19.84
N GLU A 401 6.11 5.66 21.06
CA GLU A 401 4.90 4.96 21.51
C GLU A 401 3.66 5.28 20.65
N PHE A 402 3.58 6.49 20.10
CA PHE A 402 2.44 6.90 19.26
C PHE A 402 2.24 6.04 18.00
N TYR A 403 3.25 5.29 17.55
CA TYR A 403 3.10 4.33 16.44
C TYR A 403 2.31 3.08 16.84
N ARG A 404 2.29 2.75 18.14
CA ARG A 404 1.62 1.58 18.70
C ARG A 404 0.35 1.92 19.49
N THR A 405 0.09 3.20 19.74
CA THR A 405 -0.99 3.67 20.60
C THR A 405 -2.25 3.94 19.81
N GLY A 406 -3.36 3.45 20.33
CA GLY A 406 -4.70 3.63 19.77
C GLY A 406 -4.96 2.74 18.57
N SER A 407 -6.23 2.57 18.27
CA SER A 407 -6.75 1.84 17.14
C SER A 407 -7.94 2.59 16.57
N ARG A 408 -8.28 2.38 15.30
CA ARG A 408 -9.52 2.95 14.73
C ARG A 408 -10.78 2.38 15.36
N PHE A 409 -10.67 1.28 16.08
CA PHE A 409 -11.77 0.62 16.79
C PHE A 409 -11.90 1.10 18.23
N GLU A 410 -11.02 1.98 18.69
CA GLU A 410 -11.00 2.59 20.01
C GLU A 410 -11.40 4.07 19.93
N GLU A 411 -11.46 4.71 21.11
CA GLU A 411 -11.76 6.13 21.20
C GLU A 411 -10.66 7.02 20.59
N PHE A 412 -11.02 8.21 20.16
CA PHE A 412 -10.07 9.22 19.69
C PHE A 412 -9.01 9.53 20.76
N ARG A 413 -7.73 9.52 20.35
CA ARG A 413 -6.58 9.79 21.22
C ARG A 413 -5.57 10.73 20.55
N ARG A 414 -5.11 11.74 21.27
CA ARG A 414 -4.10 12.69 20.75
C ARG A 414 -2.67 12.15 20.82
N ASP A 415 -2.43 11.11 21.61
CA ASP A 415 -1.15 10.40 21.73
C ASP A 415 -1.01 9.25 20.74
N SER A 416 -1.90 9.15 19.77
CA SER A 416 -1.85 8.21 18.66
C SER A 416 -1.45 8.90 17.36
N GLY A 417 -0.45 8.38 16.65
CA GLY A 417 -0.02 8.92 15.37
C GLY A 417 -1.11 8.87 14.32
N TRP A 418 -1.87 7.77 14.26
CA TRP A 418 -2.98 7.64 13.32
C TRP A 418 -4.11 8.63 13.59
N TRP A 419 -4.54 8.76 14.87
CA TRP A 419 -5.60 9.71 15.23
C TRP A 419 -5.17 11.15 15.01
N THR A 420 -3.90 11.49 15.25
CA THR A 420 -3.36 12.82 14.97
C THR A 420 -3.40 13.15 13.48
N ASN A 421 -3.01 12.21 12.60
CA ASN A 421 -3.12 12.42 11.17
C ASN A 421 -4.57 12.45 10.68
N SER A 422 -5.42 11.57 11.19
CA SER A 422 -6.86 11.59 10.91
C SER A 422 -7.51 12.91 11.29
N TYR A 423 -7.11 13.51 12.42
CA TYR A 423 -7.59 14.81 12.87
C TYR A 423 -7.24 15.94 11.88
N VAL A 424 -5.98 16.00 11.42
CA VAL A 424 -5.55 16.98 10.42
C VAL A 424 -6.28 16.75 9.10
N GLN A 425 -6.37 15.51 8.61
CA GLN A 425 -7.08 15.15 7.41
C GLN A 425 -8.56 15.54 7.45
N GLN A 426 -9.27 15.20 8.54
CA GLN A 426 -10.69 15.53 8.68
C GLN A 426 -10.92 17.04 8.77
N THR A 427 -10.02 17.75 9.44
CA THR A 427 -10.05 19.22 9.50
C THR A 427 -9.89 19.83 8.10
N ALA A 428 -8.90 19.35 7.35
CA ALA A 428 -8.64 19.84 5.99
C ALA A 428 -9.84 19.63 5.05
N ARG A 429 -10.56 18.51 5.18
CA ARG A 429 -11.73 18.19 4.34
C ARG A 429 -12.86 19.20 4.44
N SER A 430 -12.96 19.96 5.52
CA SER A 430 -13.96 21.03 5.67
C SER A 430 -13.77 22.17 4.66
N ASN A 431 -12.54 22.43 4.22
CA ASN A 431 -12.18 23.38 3.16
C ASN A 431 -10.90 22.93 2.46
N TYR A 432 -10.98 21.80 1.76
CA TYR A 432 -9.83 21.06 1.26
C TYR A 432 -8.94 21.90 0.33
N GLN A 433 -9.52 22.61 -0.63
CA GLN A 433 -8.76 23.42 -1.60
C GLN A 433 -7.86 24.49 -0.94
N SER A 434 -8.25 24.99 0.23
CA SER A 434 -7.44 25.97 0.96
C SER A 434 -6.54 25.29 1.99
N ALA A 435 -7.09 24.36 2.76
CA ALA A 435 -6.38 23.71 3.87
C ALA A 435 -5.23 22.83 3.39
N VAL A 436 -5.37 22.16 2.25
CA VAL A 436 -4.28 21.34 1.68
C VAL A 436 -3.06 22.18 1.31
N LYS A 437 -3.27 23.42 0.88
CA LYS A 437 -2.16 24.36 0.62
C LYS A 437 -1.41 24.76 1.89
N GLU A 438 -2.14 24.95 3.00
CA GLU A 438 -1.50 25.20 4.31
C GLU A 438 -0.71 23.97 4.76
N ILE A 439 -1.25 22.77 4.57
CA ILE A 439 -0.55 21.50 4.84
C ILE A 439 0.76 21.44 4.03
N HIS A 440 0.69 21.67 2.72
CA HIS A 440 1.87 21.64 1.86
C HIS A 440 2.89 22.73 2.23
N ASN A 441 2.44 23.94 2.53
CA ASN A 441 3.31 25.05 2.97
C ASN A 441 4.01 24.72 4.30
N PHE A 442 3.32 24.03 5.21
CA PHE A 442 3.91 23.59 6.47
C PHE A 442 4.88 22.42 6.25
N ARG A 443 4.46 21.40 5.50
CA ARG A 443 5.12 20.11 5.35
C ARG A 443 6.32 20.15 4.40
N ASN A 444 6.11 20.63 3.17
CA ASN A 444 7.07 20.39 2.07
C ASN A 444 8.46 20.99 2.31
N PRO A 445 8.61 22.24 2.82
CA PRO A 445 9.95 22.79 3.14
C PRO A 445 10.66 21.99 4.24
N ARG A 446 9.90 21.47 5.22
CA ARG A 446 10.44 20.66 6.31
C ARG A 446 10.89 19.29 5.82
N LEU A 447 10.11 18.65 4.95
CA LEU A 447 10.49 17.39 4.32
C LEU A 447 11.73 17.56 3.43
N ALA A 448 11.81 18.61 2.63
CA ALA A 448 12.99 18.88 1.80
C ALA A 448 14.28 18.97 2.65
N THR A 449 14.21 19.64 3.78
CA THR A 449 15.33 19.67 4.75
C THR A 449 15.60 18.29 5.33
N LEU A 450 14.54 17.57 5.70
CA LEU A 450 14.66 16.25 6.32
C LEU A 450 15.28 15.22 5.38
N TYR A 451 14.96 15.26 4.09
CA TYR A 451 15.61 14.39 3.08
C TYR A 451 17.13 14.59 3.05
N THR A 452 17.58 15.84 3.01
CA THR A 452 19.02 16.17 3.01
C THR A 452 19.70 15.69 4.29
N VAL A 453 19.12 16.00 5.46
CA VAL A 453 19.68 15.58 6.76
C VAL A 453 19.71 14.06 6.89
N THR A 454 18.66 13.36 6.43
CA THR A 454 18.61 11.90 6.47
C THR A 454 19.72 11.27 5.64
N GLU A 455 20.03 11.84 4.47
CA GLU A 455 21.14 11.36 3.64
C GLU A 455 22.50 11.58 4.33
N GLU A 456 22.71 12.71 4.97
CA GLU A 456 23.92 12.98 5.77
C GLU A 456 24.07 12.01 6.94
N ILE A 457 22.98 11.70 7.65
CA ILE A 457 22.94 10.70 8.73
C ILE A 457 23.28 9.31 8.21
N GLN A 458 22.69 8.88 7.09
CA GLN A 458 23.00 7.59 6.47
C GLN A 458 24.49 7.49 6.08
N ASN A 459 25.04 8.52 5.46
CA ASN A 459 26.47 8.55 5.06
C ASN A 459 27.41 8.52 6.28
N THR A 460 27.05 9.24 7.35
CA THR A 460 27.80 9.24 8.61
C THR A 460 27.76 7.87 9.27
N ALA A 461 26.58 7.26 9.35
CA ALA A 461 26.40 5.91 9.90
C ALA A 461 27.17 4.86 9.08
N ALA A 462 27.14 4.96 7.74
CA ALA A 462 27.93 4.08 6.87
C ALA A 462 29.44 4.20 7.10
N SER A 463 29.93 5.43 7.35
CA SER A 463 31.34 5.65 7.73
C SER A 463 31.69 5.00 9.07
N LEU A 464 30.81 5.11 10.06
CA LEU A 464 31.00 4.47 11.36
C LEU A 464 31.11 2.94 11.22
N ILE A 465 30.22 2.32 10.40
CA ILE A 465 30.28 0.87 10.14
C ILE A 465 31.59 0.48 9.47
N LYS A 466 32.04 1.27 8.48
CA LYS A 466 33.33 1.03 7.81
C LYS A 466 34.51 1.11 8.78
N ASP A 467 34.40 1.90 9.83
CA ASP A 467 35.40 2.03 10.90
C ASP A 467 35.24 0.96 12.01
N GLY A 468 34.36 -0.04 11.82
CA GLY A 468 34.10 -1.11 12.80
C GLY A 468 33.22 -0.68 13.98
N LYS A 469 32.49 0.44 13.85
CA LYS A 469 31.66 1.03 14.90
C LYS A 469 30.17 0.87 14.60
N GLU A 470 29.75 -0.35 14.28
CA GLU A 470 28.36 -0.64 13.86
C GLU A 470 27.34 -0.25 14.93
N LYS A 471 27.64 -0.53 16.21
CA LYS A 471 26.75 -0.13 17.30
C LYS A 471 26.52 1.41 17.35
N GLU A 472 27.60 2.19 17.16
CA GLU A 472 27.48 3.67 17.14
C GLU A 472 26.65 4.14 15.94
N ALA A 473 26.75 3.46 14.80
CA ALA A 473 25.96 3.74 13.61
C ALA A 473 24.45 3.47 13.84
N ILE A 474 24.13 2.32 14.44
CA ILE A 474 22.75 1.97 14.82
C ILE A 474 22.21 2.95 15.85
N ASP A 475 23.01 3.34 16.85
CA ASP A 475 22.63 4.36 17.85
C ASP A 475 22.33 5.71 17.21
N LEU A 476 23.11 6.10 16.20
CA LEU A 476 22.93 7.35 15.48
C LEU A 476 21.60 7.36 14.70
N VAL A 477 21.36 6.35 13.86
CA VAL A 477 20.11 6.30 13.06
C VAL A 477 18.88 6.13 13.95
N SER A 478 18.99 5.34 15.05
CA SER A 478 17.90 5.15 16.02
C SER A 478 17.52 6.46 16.72
N SER A 479 18.50 7.17 17.25
CA SER A 479 18.26 8.46 17.94
C SER A 479 17.73 9.51 16.99
N PHE A 480 18.25 9.59 15.78
CA PHE A 480 17.78 10.51 14.75
C PHE A 480 16.32 10.22 14.36
N ALA A 481 16.00 8.97 14.03
CA ALA A 481 14.65 8.56 13.65
C ALA A 481 13.64 8.82 14.78
N TYR A 482 13.97 8.37 16.00
CA TYR A 482 13.11 8.55 17.18
C TYR A 482 12.80 10.03 17.44
N THR A 483 13.84 10.85 17.54
CA THR A 483 13.68 12.29 17.86
C THR A 483 12.97 13.05 16.73
N THR A 484 13.25 12.68 15.48
CA THR A 484 12.58 13.25 14.30
C THR A 484 11.09 12.91 14.31
N ALA A 485 10.74 11.65 14.57
CA ALA A 485 9.36 11.19 14.59
C ALA A 485 8.57 11.86 15.71
N VAL A 486 9.12 11.93 16.93
CA VAL A 486 8.48 12.62 18.06
C VAL A 486 8.26 14.11 17.74
N LYS A 487 9.29 14.78 17.23
CA LYS A 487 9.18 16.20 16.85
C LYS A 487 8.10 16.44 15.79
N TRP A 488 8.03 15.59 14.76
CA TRP A 488 7.02 15.71 13.72
C TRP A 488 5.61 15.48 14.28
N HIS A 489 5.44 14.48 15.16
CA HIS A 489 4.16 14.20 15.79
C HIS A 489 3.66 15.42 16.59
N ASP A 490 4.50 15.99 17.44
CA ASP A 490 4.17 17.15 18.27
C ASP A 490 3.87 18.39 17.43
N ASP A 491 4.72 18.69 16.45
CA ASP A 491 4.54 19.84 15.54
C ASP A 491 3.26 19.65 14.70
N TRP A 492 2.95 18.43 14.25
CA TRP A 492 1.77 18.12 13.44
C TRP A 492 0.47 18.22 14.24
N LEU A 493 0.48 17.77 15.47
CA LEU A 493 -0.65 17.91 16.37
C LEU A 493 -0.97 19.39 16.63
N LYS A 494 0.06 20.18 16.92
CA LYS A 494 -0.08 21.63 17.09
C LYS A 494 -0.58 22.31 15.82
N PHE A 495 -0.02 21.97 14.67
CA PHE A 495 -0.48 22.45 13.37
C PHE A 495 -1.96 22.07 13.11
N GLY A 496 -2.38 20.86 13.50
CA GLY A 496 -3.77 20.43 13.43
C GLY A 496 -4.72 21.32 14.25
N ASP A 497 -4.30 21.73 15.44
CA ASP A 497 -5.08 22.68 16.28
C ASP A 497 -5.19 24.06 15.61
N GLU A 498 -4.10 24.56 15.04
CA GLU A 498 -4.08 25.82 14.31
C GLU A 498 -4.97 25.75 13.06
N LEU A 499 -4.88 24.61 12.32
CA LEU A 499 -5.70 24.37 11.14
C LEU A 499 -7.20 24.28 11.49
N TYR A 500 -7.54 23.59 12.58
CA TYR A 500 -8.92 23.49 13.06
C TYR A 500 -9.50 24.87 13.40
N GLY A 501 -8.73 25.69 14.12
CA GLY A 501 -9.13 27.07 14.43
C GLY A 501 -9.32 27.93 13.19
N THR A 502 -8.43 27.75 12.18
CA THR A 502 -8.48 28.48 10.90
C THR A 502 -9.71 28.11 10.06
N TYR A 503 -10.07 26.82 10.00
CA TYR A 503 -11.10 26.30 9.09
C TYR A 503 -12.37 25.81 9.79
N MET A 504 -12.66 26.30 10.99
CA MET A 504 -13.91 25.96 11.70
C MET A 504 -15.13 26.23 10.82
N TRP A 505 -16.04 25.27 10.71
CA TRP A 505 -17.21 25.28 9.82
C TRP A 505 -16.90 25.43 8.33
N GLY A 506 -15.68 25.14 7.89
CA GLY A 506 -15.23 25.33 6.52
C GLY A 506 -14.94 26.80 6.13
N TYR A 507 -15.01 27.70 7.09
CA TYR A 507 -14.69 29.12 6.88
C TYR A 507 -13.26 29.42 7.29
N LYS A 508 -12.50 30.06 6.40
CA LYS A 508 -11.15 30.49 6.76
C LYS A 508 -11.23 31.71 7.71
N ASP A 509 -10.58 31.62 8.87
CA ASP A 509 -10.52 32.68 9.88
C ASP A 509 -11.91 33.19 10.30
N MET A 510 -12.87 32.28 10.42
CA MET A 510 -14.27 32.57 10.76
C MET A 510 -14.99 33.52 9.76
N LYS A 511 -14.39 33.73 8.59
CA LYS A 511 -14.99 34.54 7.53
C LYS A 511 -15.64 33.62 6.50
N SER A 512 -16.92 33.85 6.22
CA SER A 512 -17.60 33.14 5.14
C SER A 512 -16.85 33.35 3.83
N GLN A 513 -16.53 32.25 3.17
CA GLN A 513 -15.95 32.26 1.84
C GLN A 513 -17.01 31.83 0.81
N PRO A 514 -17.09 32.49 -0.34
CA PRO A 514 -17.99 32.01 -1.37
C PRO A 514 -17.50 30.62 -1.82
N PRO A 515 -18.44 29.68 -2.04
CA PRO A 515 -18.11 28.45 -2.73
C PRO A 515 -17.47 28.74 -4.08
N SER A 516 -16.73 27.78 -4.64
CA SER A 516 -16.15 27.92 -5.98
C SER A 516 -17.23 28.29 -7.01
N ALA A 517 -16.85 29.07 -8.02
CA ALA A 517 -17.78 29.46 -9.10
C ALA A 517 -18.39 28.23 -9.76
N TRP A 518 -17.64 27.18 -9.91
CA TRP A 518 -18.05 25.89 -10.41
C TRP A 518 -19.15 25.24 -9.56
N TRP A 519 -18.99 25.21 -8.23
CA TRP A 519 -20.01 24.68 -7.31
C TRP A 519 -21.30 25.53 -7.36
N ASN A 520 -21.16 26.85 -7.40
CA ASN A 520 -22.31 27.76 -7.54
C ASN A 520 -23.10 27.51 -8.82
N ASP A 521 -22.42 27.25 -9.96
CA ASP A 521 -23.07 26.91 -11.22
C ASP A 521 -23.83 25.57 -11.11
N ILE A 522 -23.25 24.55 -10.50
CA ILE A 522 -23.93 23.28 -10.23
C ILE A 522 -25.15 23.49 -9.36
N MET A 523 -25.05 24.23 -8.28
CA MET A 523 -26.15 24.44 -7.35
C MET A 523 -27.30 25.27 -7.96
N GLN A 524 -26.99 26.17 -8.88
CA GLN A 524 -28.02 26.90 -9.63
C GLN A 524 -28.79 26.01 -10.61
N LYS A 525 -28.10 25.03 -11.20
CA LYS A 525 -28.68 24.09 -12.18
C LYS A 525 -29.33 22.87 -11.52
N ALA A 526 -28.97 22.57 -10.27
CA ALA A 526 -29.53 21.44 -9.55
C ALA A 526 -31.02 21.62 -9.30
N PRO A 527 -31.87 20.63 -9.58
CA PRO A 527 -33.28 20.71 -9.27
C PRO A 527 -33.45 20.81 -7.75
N ARG A 528 -34.17 21.82 -7.30
CA ARG A 528 -34.60 21.90 -5.90
C ARG A 528 -35.56 20.76 -5.65
N ASN A 529 -35.15 19.82 -4.79
CA ASN A 529 -36.03 18.72 -4.42
C ASN A 529 -37.10 19.23 -3.46
N PRO A 530 -38.39 19.25 -3.88
CA PRO A 530 -39.49 19.74 -3.04
C PRO A 530 -40.01 18.66 -2.08
N VAL A 531 -39.26 17.62 -1.75
CA VAL A 531 -39.75 16.59 -0.84
C VAL A 531 -39.98 17.23 0.53
N PRO A 532 -41.25 17.45 0.94
CA PRO A 532 -41.51 17.94 2.27
C PRO A 532 -41.04 16.89 3.27
N PHE A 533 -40.24 17.33 4.24
CA PHE A 533 -40.01 16.52 5.42
C PHE A 533 -41.35 16.21 6.06
N LYS A 534 -41.77 14.96 6.02
CA LYS A 534 -42.95 14.46 6.73
C LYS A 534 -42.55 14.11 8.14
#